data_1fa625c62f61e97a4ffdc008b365bd68
#
_entry.id   1fa625c62f61e97a4ffdc008b365bd68
#
_cell.length_a   1.000
_cell.length_b   1.000
_cell.length_c   1.000
_cell.angle_alpha   90.00
_cell.angle_beta   90.00
_cell.angle_gamma   90.00
#
_symmetry.space_group_name_H-M   'P 1'
#
loop_
_entity.id
_entity.type
_entity.pdbx_description
1 polymer ?
#
loop_
_entity_poly.entity_id
_entity_poly.type
_entity_poly.pdbx_seq_one_letter_code
_entity_poly.pdbx_strand_id
1 'polypeptide(L)'
;MAKTPSSRAAVEHRERLGTRMAGIASDLWNIASKTRSVSIVSSPPGAGKTTTLVAICVHALATGKRIGVACQTNAQADDVCRRLKAVIKPQRICRFVSGTNAAPPPFVGCPVEKSALNVAGGPVVVVGTAMKWALIESAPPINLCIVDEAWQMAMATFLPLLRFCDRFILIGDPGQIPPVVSAPTQRWETSRNPPHRAAPEVLRARLPVHEASLPATWRLPFDTASLIQDFYDFPFESASLEGERSVTFDKVSSKGTPVVDAALDRLNRHSIARVLVPMPTAGGLAQSDPDVAAAAAETVVRALARNAKATAKDRGIELKKLEPGNIGVAASHRVMVQSVLSKLPSDLRGLVKVDTAERWQGLERELMVVVHPLSSMENPGEFDLETGRLCVMASRHQSGLVVVGRDHIGDTLDGILPSATQPLGRPDAVSRGLRQHRAFWSHLDKGEQSG
;
A
#
# COMPACT_ATOMS: atom_id res chain seq x y z
N MET A 1 -3.77 -5.72 31.64
CA MET A 1 -4.99 -5.29 30.88
C MET A 1 -4.80 -3.82 30.51
N ALA A 2 -4.50 -3.52 29.23
CA ALA A 2 -4.54 -2.14 28.74
C ALA A 2 -5.98 -1.61 28.88
N LYS A 3 -6.14 -0.44 29.49
CA LYS A 3 -7.47 0.21 29.59
C LYS A 3 -7.90 0.61 28.19
N THR A 4 -9.04 0.12 27.72
CA THR A 4 -9.65 0.62 26.49
C THR A 4 -9.79 2.14 26.60
N PRO A 5 -9.27 2.92 25.63
CA PRO A 5 -9.39 4.38 25.66
C PRO A 5 -10.86 4.78 25.81
N SER A 6 -11.12 5.89 26.51
CA SER A 6 -12.49 6.41 26.58
C SER A 6 -12.97 6.75 25.17
N SER A 7 -14.25 6.57 24.89
CA SER A 7 -14.84 6.88 23.57
C SER A 7 -14.55 8.34 23.16
N ARG A 8 -14.46 9.25 24.10
CA ARG A 8 -14.13 10.67 23.90
C ARG A 8 -12.70 10.86 23.42
N ALA A 9 -11.70 10.23 24.06
CA ALA A 9 -10.30 10.31 23.64
C ALA A 9 -10.08 9.77 22.23
N ALA A 10 -10.80 8.71 21.85
CA ALA A 10 -10.74 8.15 20.53
C ALA A 10 -11.33 9.10 19.46
N VAL A 11 -12.40 9.79 19.76
CA VAL A 11 -13.00 10.81 18.87
C VAL A 11 -12.04 11.99 18.70
N GLU A 12 -11.56 12.56 19.80
CA GLU A 12 -10.61 13.69 19.79
C GLU A 12 -9.32 13.35 19.00
N HIS A 13 -8.80 12.14 19.15
CA HIS A 13 -7.64 11.67 18.39
C HIS A 13 -7.91 11.69 16.89
N ARG A 14 -9.01 11.10 16.42
CA ARG A 14 -9.39 11.06 15.00
C ARG A 14 -9.69 12.44 14.42
N GLU A 15 -10.36 13.32 15.18
CA GLU A 15 -10.61 14.70 14.78
C GLU A 15 -9.31 15.48 14.60
N ARG A 16 -8.36 15.34 15.52
CA ARG A 16 -7.02 15.93 15.40
C ARG A 16 -6.31 15.49 14.11
N LEU A 17 -6.33 14.18 13.80
CA LEU A 17 -5.73 13.64 12.58
C LEU A 17 -6.45 14.17 11.33
N GLY A 18 -7.78 14.20 11.32
CA GLY A 18 -8.57 14.74 10.23
C GLY A 18 -8.28 16.23 9.96
N THR A 19 -8.16 17.03 11.01
CA THR A 19 -7.80 18.44 10.91
C THR A 19 -6.39 18.63 10.33
N ARG A 20 -5.41 17.84 10.77
CA ARG A 20 -4.06 17.87 10.18
C ARG A 20 -4.07 17.51 8.69
N MET A 21 -4.83 16.49 8.30
CA MET A 21 -4.98 16.08 6.90
C MET A 21 -5.59 17.19 6.04
N ALA A 22 -6.65 17.85 6.53
CA ALA A 22 -7.30 18.95 5.83
C ALA A 22 -6.34 20.17 5.68
N GLY A 23 -5.57 20.46 6.71
CA GLY A 23 -4.51 21.49 6.67
C GLY A 23 -3.50 21.22 5.58
N ILE A 24 -2.97 20.01 5.48
CA ILE A 24 -2.02 19.60 4.43
C ILE A 24 -2.63 19.82 3.03
N ALA A 25 -3.88 19.41 2.79
CA ALA A 25 -4.53 19.61 1.50
C ALA A 25 -4.66 21.09 1.13
N SER A 26 -5.01 21.93 2.11
CA SER A 26 -5.09 23.40 1.94
C SER A 26 -3.72 24.01 1.63
N ASP A 27 -2.68 23.62 2.35
CA ASP A 27 -1.33 24.13 2.16
C ASP A 27 -0.77 23.76 0.79
N LEU A 28 -0.96 22.50 0.38
CA LEU A 28 -0.56 22.03 -0.95
C LEU A 28 -1.23 22.82 -2.06
N TRP A 29 -2.53 23.10 -1.92
CA TRP A 29 -3.24 23.95 -2.86
C TRP A 29 -2.70 25.38 -2.85
N ASN A 30 -2.46 25.98 -1.68
CA ASN A 30 -1.95 27.34 -1.54
C ASN A 30 -0.58 27.49 -2.21
N ILE A 31 0.30 26.51 -2.09
CA ILE A 31 1.61 26.50 -2.75
C ILE A 31 1.44 26.38 -4.26
N ALA A 32 0.72 25.37 -4.72
CA ALA A 32 0.51 25.10 -6.14
C ALA A 32 -0.25 26.25 -6.85
N SER A 33 -1.10 27.01 -6.16
CA SER A 33 -1.85 28.13 -6.74
C SER A 33 -1.00 29.36 -7.02
N LYS A 34 0.09 29.57 -6.25
CA LYS A 34 0.89 30.81 -6.30
C LYS A 34 2.12 30.70 -7.19
N THR A 35 2.77 29.56 -7.26
CA THR A 35 4.06 29.39 -7.94
C THR A 35 4.06 28.18 -8.87
N ARG A 36 4.94 28.22 -9.87
CA ARG A 36 5.35 27.01 -10.60
C ARG A 36 6.11 26.13 -9.62
N SER A 37 5.59 24.95 -9.32
CA SER A 37 6.11 24.12 -8.23
C SER A 37 5.81 22.64 -8.45
N VAL A 38 6.67 21.85 -7.87
CA VAL A 38 6.44 20.41 -7.67
C VAL A 38 6.33 20.17 -6.17
N SER A 39 5.19 19.64 -5.75
CA SER A 39 4.99 19.14 -4.38
C SER A 39 5.00 17.61 -4.38
N ILE A 40 5.73 17.02 -3.45
CA ILE A 40 5.78 15.57 -3.25
C ILE A 40 5.11 15.24 -1.91
N VAL A 41 4.10 14.36 -1.95
CA VAL A 41 3.33 13.98 -0.78
C VAL A 41 3.53 12.49 -0.50
N SER A 42 4.35 12.21 0.49
CA SER A 42 4.59 10.87 0.99
C SER A 42 3.44 10.41 1.89
N SER A 43 2.96 9.19 1.70
CA SER A 43 1.85 8.68 2.48
C SER A 43 2.08 7.25 2.94
N PRO A 44 1.74 6.91 4.19
CA PRO A 44 1.71 5.53 4.63
C PRO A 44 0.51 4.77 4.02
N PRO A 45 0.47 3.43 4.14
CA PRO A 45 -0.66 2.64 3.68
C PRO A 45 -1.97 3.06 4.36
N GLY A 46 -3.02 3.22 3.57
CA GLY A 46 -4.34 3.59 4.12
C GLY A 46 -4.43 5.02 4.67
N ALA A 47 -3.52 5.93 4.27
CA ALA A 47 -3.50 7.32 4.75
C ALA A 47 -4.61 8.21 4.20
N GLY A 48 -5.41 7.75 3.25
CA GLY A 48 -6.42 8.60 2.62
C GLY A 48 -5.87 9.47 1.48
N LYS A 49 -4.88 8.99 0.72
CA LYS A 49 -4.33 9.67 -0.48
C LYS A 49 -5.41 10.25 -1.37
N THR A 50 -6.39 9.41 -1.77
CA THR A 50 -7.48 9.84 -2.65
C THR A 50 -8.38 10.89 -2.00
N THR A 51 -8.58 10.84 -0.68
CA THR A 51 -9.32 11.86 0.06
C THR A 51 -8.60 13.21 0.02
N THR A 52 -7.28 13.21 0.21
CA THR A 52 -6.44 14.41 0.08
C THR A 52 -6.47 14.96 -1.35
N LEU A 53 -6.35 14.09 -2.36
CA LEU A 53 -6.47 14.45 -3.76
C LEU A 53 -7.81 15.14 -4.06
N VAL A 54 -8.91 14.53 -3.61
CA VAL A 54 -10.27 15.08 -3.78
C VAL A 54 -10.40 16.44 -3.09
N ALA A 55 -9.89 16.61 -1.89
CA ALA A 55 -9.92 17.89 -1.17
C ALA A 55 -9.17 18.98 -1.95
N ILE A 56 -7.99 18.70 -2.50
CA ILE A 56 -7.24 19.62 -3.36
C ILE A 56 -8.06 20.01 -4.60
N CYS A 57 -8.71 19.04 -5.25
CA CYS A 57 -9.58 19.30 -6.40
C CYS A 57 -10.75 20.23 -6.04
N VAL A 58 -11.37 20.06 -4.87
CA VAL A 58 -12.45 20.95 -4.39
C VAL A 58 -11.94 22.38 -4.21
N HIS A 59 -10.81 22.57 -3.54
CA HIS A 59 -10.19 23.90 -3.37
C HIS A 59 -9.89 24.56 -4.72
N ALA A 60 -9.33 23.82 -5.65
CA ALA A 60 -8.97 24.34 -6.97
C ALA A 60 -10.21 24.72 -7.81
N LEU A 61 -11.26 23.90 -7.78
CA LEU A 61 -12.52 24.21 -8.47
C LEU A 61 -13.22 25.43 -7.87
N ALA A 62 -13.16 25.64 -6.56
CA ALA A 62 -13.73 26.81 -5.89
C ALA A 62 -13.07 28.12 -6.36
N THR A 63 -11.81 28.07 -6.81
CA THR A 63 -11.08 29.20 -7.37
C THR A 63 -11.10 29.28 -8.90
N GLY A 64 -11.98 28.53 -9.54
CA GLY A 64 -12.18 28.58 -11.00
C GLY A 64 -11.13 27.87 -11.83
N LYS A 65 -10.32 26.96 -11.23
CA LYS A 65 -9.19 26.32 -11.90
C LYS A 65 -9.57 24.98 -12.58
N ARG A 66 -8.75 24.60 -13.56
CA ARG A 66 -8.82 23.30 -14.26
C ARG A 66 -7.73 22.39 -13.72
N ILE A 67 -8.09 21.17 -13.34
CA ILE A 67 -7.20 20.19 -12.74
C ILE A 67 -7.09 18.97 -13.63
N GLY A 68 -5.87 18.51 -13.90
CA GLY A 68 -5.58 17.20 -14.44
C GLY A 68 -5.31 16.22 -13.31
N VAL A 69 -5.83 15.00 -13.40
CA VAL A 69 -5.46 13.90 -12.51
C VAL A 69 -4.92 12.76 -13.37
N ALA A 70 -3.69 12.34 -13.08
CA ALA A 70 -3.01 11.25 -13.76
C ALA A 70 -2.93 10.03 -12.82
N CYS A 71 -3.61 8.94 -13.18
CA CYS A 71 -3.64 7.68 -12.46
C CYS A 71 -2.83 6.61 -13.20
N GLN A 72 -2.42 5.53 -12.53
CA GLN A 72 -1.68 4.44 -13.17
C GLN A 72 -2.62 3.55 -14.02
N THR A 73 -3.82 3.27 -13.53
CA THR A 73 -4.77 2.36 -14.17
C THR A 73 -6.14 3.00 -14.40
N ASN A 74 -6.93 2.41 -15.32
CA ASN A 74 -8.31 2.81 -15.54
C ASN A 74 -9.18 2.64 -14.28
N ALA A 75 -9.00 1.55 -13.55
CA ALA A 75 -9.76 1.29 -12.32
C ALA A 75 -9.52 2.37 -11.25
N GLN A 76 -8.27 2.83 -11.08
CA GLN A 76 -7.93 3.94 -10.18
C GLN A 76 -8.57 5.24 -10.66
N ALA A 77 -8.49 5.55 -11.96
CA ALA A 77 -9.11 6.75 -12.51
C ALA A 77 -10.64 6.75 -12.31
N ASP A 78 -11.28 5.60 -12.47
CA ASP A 78 -12.73 5.44 -12.25
C ASP A 78 -13.10 5.57 -10.77
N ASP A 79 -12.26 5.08 -9.84
CA ASP A 79 -12.44 5.28 -8.39
C ASP A 79 -12.34 6.75 -8.01
N VAL A 80 -11.33 7.47 -8.53
CA VAL A 80 -11.19 8.92 -8.33
C VAL A 80 -12.44 9.66 -8.82
N CYS A 81 -12.96 9.33 -10.02
CA CYS A 81 -14.19 9.92 -10.52
C CYS A 81 -15.39 9.68 -9.60
N ARG A 82 -15.56 8.46 -9.09
CA ARG A 82 -16.65 8.12 -8.14
C ARG A 82 -16.54 8.90 -6.83
N ARG A 83 -15.34 9.06 -6.28
CA ARG A 83 -15.11 9.85 -5.06
C ARG A 83 -15.33 11.34 -5.27
N LEU A 84 -14.90 11.87 -6.41
CA LEU A 84 -15.17 13.26 -6.78
C LEU A 84 -16.68 13.52 -6.89
N LYS A 85 -17.46 12.62 -7.50
CA LYS A 85 -18.92 12.73 -7.60
C LYS A 85 -19.62 12.90 -6.25
N ALA A 86 -19.06 12.33 -5.18
CA ALA A 86 -19.64 12.46 -3.84
C ALA A 86 -19.59 13.88 -3.28
N VAL A 87 -18.72 14.75 -3.82
CA VAL A 87 -18.47 16.10 -3.28
C VAL A 87 -18.58 17.23 -4.28
N ILE A 88 -18.56 16.95 -5.59
CA ILE A 88 -18.69 17.96 -6.65
C ILE A 88 -19.74 17.55 -7.70
N LYS A 89 -20.26 18.53 -8.44
CA LYS A 89 -21.26 18.30 -9.47
C LYS A 89 -20.69 17.45 -10.61
N PRO A 90 -21.42 16.43 -11.11
CA PRO A 90 -20.97 15.53 -12.18
C PRO A 90 -20.43 16.25 -13.43
N GLN A 91 -21.03 17.35 -13.82
CA GLN A 91 -20.63 18.15 -15.00
C GLN A 91 -19.24 18.79 -14.88
N ARG A 92 -18.68 18.84 -13.67
CA ARG A 92 -17.32 19.32 -13.39
C ARG A 92 -16.29 18.19 -13.30
N ILE A 93 -16.67 16.97 -13.64
CA ILE A 93 -15.79 15.80 -13.68
C ILE A 93 -15.78 15.31 -15.13
N CYS A 94 -14.60 15.11 -15.69
CA CYS A 94 -14.45 14.53 -17.03
C CYS A 94 -13.52 13.30 -16.94
N ARG A 95 -14.03 12.15 -17.33
CA ARG A 95 -13.24 10.93 -17.49
C ARG A 95 -12.55 10.94 -18.86
N PHE A 96 -11.23 10.97 -18.89
CA PHE A 96 -10.44 11.04 -20.10
C PHE A 96 -9.89 9.65 -20.47
N VAL A 97 -10.32 9.12 -21.61
CA VAL A 97 -10.06 7.74 -22.03
C VAL A 97 -9.37 7.67 -23.40
N SER A 98 -8.72 6.53 -23.70
CA SER A 98 -8.21 6.26 -25.05
C SER A 98 -9.35 5.92 -26.02
N GLY A 99 -9.13 6.12 -27.33
CA GLY A 99 -10.13 5.83 -28.36
C GLY A 99 -10.59 4.38 -28.43
N THR A 100 -9.76 3.44 -27.98
CA THR A 100 -10.02 1.99 -27.95
C THR A 100 -10.71 1.52 -26.67
N ASN A 101 -10.84 2.37 -25.65
CA ASN A 101 -11.44 1.98 -24.39
C ASN A 101 -12.98 2.05 -24.49
N ALA A 102 -13.62 0.90 -24.49
CA ALA A 102 -15.10 0.74 -24.50
C ALA A 102 -15.69 0.55 -23.08
N ALA A 103 -14.91 0.76 -22.02
CA ALA A 103 -15.39 0.60 -20.65
C ALA A 103 -16.56 1.57 -20.36
N PRO A 104 -17.56 1.14 -19.57
CA PRO A 104 -18.67 2.01 -19.19
C PRO A 104 -18.17 3.21 -18.36
N PRO A 105 -18.93 4.34 -18.37
CA PRO A 105 -18.56 5.47 -17.52
C PRO A 105 -18.52 5.08 -16.04
N PRO A 106 -17.63 5.70 -15.23
CA PRO A 106 -17.47 5.36 -13.83
C PRO A 106 -18.73 5.57 -12.96
N PHE A 107 -19.67 6.39 -13.45
CA PHE A 107 -21.01 6.61 -12.89
C PHE A 107 -21.95 7.16 -13.96
N VAL A 108 -23.25 7.04 -13.75
CA VAL A 108 -24.28 7.53 -14.66
C VAL A 108 -24.20 9.06 -14.80
N GLY A 109 -24.07 9.56 -16.03
CA GLY A 109 -23.95 10.98 -16.34
C GLY A 109 -22.52 11.54 -16.18
N CYS A 110 -21.49 10.68 -16.02
CA CYS A 110 -20.10 11.12 -16.07
C CYS A 110 -19.74 11.51 -17.52
N PRO A 111 -19.29 12.73 -17.79
CA PRO A 111 -18.69 13.09 -19.08
C PRO A 111 -17.47 12.24 -19.36
N VAL A 112 -17.46 11.57 -20.53
CA VAL A 112 -16.34 10.73 -20.98
C VAL A 112 -15.84 11.27 -22.30
N GLU A 113 -14.59 11.72 -22.34
CA GLU A 113 -14.00 12.32 -23.52
C GLU A 113 -12.78 11.55 -24.02
N LYS A 114 -12.65 11.48 -25.33
CA LYS A 114 -11.52 10.86 -26.01
C LYS A 114 -10.50 11.88 -26.52
N SER A 115 -10.99 13.10 -26.79
CA SER A 115 -10.17 14.23 -27.21
C SER A 115 -10.15 15.31 -26.12
N ALA A 116 -8.98 15.88 -25.89
CA ALA A 116 -8.82 16.99 -24.97
C ALA A 116 -9.57 18.26 -25.43
N LEU A 117 -9.80 18.41 -26.72
CA LEU A 117 -10.54 19.54 -27.30
C LEU A 117 -12.03 19.53 -26.93
N ASN A 118 -12.59 18.36 -26.65
CA ASN A 118 -14.01 18.19 -26.30
C ASN A 118 -14.27 18.41 -24.79
N VAL A 119 -13.23 18.55 -23.98
CA VAL A 119 -13.41 18.78 -22.55
C VAL A 119 -14.05 20.15 -22.33
N ALA A 120 -15.17 20.18 -21.62
CA ALA A 120 -15.94 21.40 -21.35
C ALA A 120 -15.06 22.57 -20.87
N GLY A 121 -15.40 23.77 -21.29
CA GLY A 121 -14.78 25.00 -20.82
C GLY A 121 -15.05 25.25 -19.33
N GLY A 122 -14.22 26.09 -18.70
CA GLY A 122 -14.36 26.47 -17.30
C GLY A 122 -13.75 25.46 -16.29
N PRO A 123 -14.08 25.60 -14.99
CA PRO A 123 -13.51 24.80 -13.93
C PRO A 123 -13.96 23.32 -14.02
N VAL A 124 -13.01 22.42 -14.18
CA VAL A 124 -13.25 21.00 -14.37
C VAL A 124 -12.09 20.16 -13.84
N VAL A 125 -12.37 18.96 -13.33
CA VAL A 125 -11.38 17.93 -13.05
C VAL A 125 -11.37 16.90 -14.15
N VAL A 126 -10.25 16.79 -14.84
CA VAL A 126 -10.04 15.83 -15.94
C VAL A 126 -9.23 14.66 -15.43
N VAL A 127 -9.83 13.48 -15.35
CA VAL A 127 -9.22 12.28 -14.77
C VAL A 127 -8.87 11.28 -15.86
N GLY A 128 -7.60 10.98 -16.03
CA GLY A 128 -7.11 10.03 -17.03
C GLY A 128 -5.97 9.17 -16.51
N THR A 129 -5.60 8.14 -17.28
CA THR A 129 -4.35 7.43 -16.98
C THR A 129 -3.15 8.26 -17.44
N ALA A 130 -2.00 8.08 -16.77
CA ALA A 130 -0.75 8.73 -17.17
C ALA A 130 -0.40 8.48 -18.63
N MET A 131 -0.62 7.25 -19.12
CA MET A 131 -0.41 6.90 -20.53
C MET A 131 -1.36 7.67 -21.46
N LYS A 132 -2.63 7.88 -21.05
CA LYS A 132 -3.55 8.69 -21.85
C LYS A 132 -3.06 10.13 -21.96
N TRP A 133 -2.62 10.72 -20.85
CA TRP A 133 -2.04 12.06 -20.83
C TRP A 133 -0.76 12.16 -21.69
N ALA A 134 0.09 11.14 -21.64
CA ALA A 134 1.34 11.10 -22.41
C ALA A 134 1.13 11.05 -23.93
N LEU A 135 0.03 10.47 -24.39
CA LEU A 135 -0.26 10.23 -25.82
C LEU A 135 -1.05 11.37 -26.51
N ILE A 136 -1.49 12.38 -25.80
CA ILE A 136 -2.19 13.50 -26.43
C ILE A 136 -1.20 14.55 -26.91
N GLU A 137 -1.48 15.12 -28.09
CA GLU A 137 -0.64 16.18 -28.68
C GLU A 137 -0.96 17.56 -28.13
N SER A 138 -2.23 17.80 -27.81
CA SER A 138 -2.68 19.05 -27.23
C SER A 138 -3.72 18.82 -26.14
N ALA A 139 -3.65 19.60 -25.07
CA ALA A 139 -4.64 19.63 -24.01
C ALA A 139 -5.12 21.06 -23.75
N PRO A 140 -6.37 21.27 -23.30
CA PRO A 140 -6.76 22.55 -22.76
C PRO A 140 -5.85 22.89 -21.57
N PRO A 141 -5.62 24.17 -21.29
CA PRO A 141 -4.75 24.59 -20.20
C PRO A 141 -5.16 23.93 -18.89
N ILE A 142 -4.22 23.24 -18.26
CA ILE A 142 -4.36 22.63 -16.93
C ILE A 142 -3.58 23.52 -15.94
N ASN A 143 -4.25 23.96 -14.88
CA ASN A 143 -3.63 24.85 -13.89
C ASN A 143 -2.82 24.07 -12.85
N LEU A 144 -3.18 22.81 -12.62
CA LEU A 144 -2.52 21.89 -11.69
C LEU A 144 -2.72 20.47 -12.18
N CYS A 145 -1.66 19.66 -12.18
CA CYS A 145 -1.72 18.23 -12.41
C CYS A 145 -1.42 17.47 -11.12
N ILE A 146 -2.33 16.63 -10.69
CA ILE A 146 -2.15 15.72 -9.55
C ILE A 146 -1.83 14.34 -10.07
N VAL A 147 -0.72 13.76 -9.64
CA VAL A 147 -0.31 12.39 -9.98
C VAL A 147 -0.63 11.48 -8.80
N ASP A 148 -1.56 10.56 -9.01
CA ASP A 148 -1.91 9.53 -8.02
C ASP A 148 -0.99 8.32 -8.15
N GLU A 149 -0.65 7.68 -7.02
CA GLU A 149 0.31 6.58 -6.91
C GLU A 149 1.67 6.92 -7.57
N ALA A 150 2.18 8.12 -7.28
CA ALA A 150 3.33 8.69 -7.98
C ALA A 150 4.63 7.88 -7.83
N TRP A 151 4.82 7.15 -6.73
CA TRP A 151 5.99 6.27 -6.54
C TRP A 151 5.96 5.02 -7.43
N GLN A 152 4.80 4.68 -8.01
CA GLN A 152 4.68 3.64 -9.03
C GLN A 152 4.90 4.18 -10.46
N MET A 153 5.04 5.49 -10.62
CA MET A 153 5.25 6.14 -11.92
C MET A 153 6.73 6.32 -12.20
N ALA A 154 7.24 5.66 -13.24
CA ALA A 154 8.60 5.88 -13.72
C ALA A 154 8.76 7.32 -14.24
N MET A 155 9.96 7.88 -14.10
CA MET A 155 10.28 9.22 -14.60
C MET A 155 9.99 9.36 -16.09
N ALA A 156 10.25 8.33 -16.89
CA ALA A 156 9.94 8.32 -18.32
C ALA A 156 8.45 8.50 -18.62
N THR A 157 7.57 7.98 -17.75
CA THR A 157 6.11 8.14 -17.89
C THR A 157 5.63 9.52 -17.41
N PHE A 158 6.35 10.12 -16.45
CA PHE A 158 6.04 11.44 -15.92
C PHE A 158 6.41 12.57 -16.88
N LEU A 159 7.59 12.47 -17.54
CA LEU A 159 8.11 13.56 -18.41
C LEU A 159 7.10 14.09 -19.44
N PRO A 160 6.32 13.27 -20.16
CA PRO A 160 5.34 13.77 -21.10
C PRO A 160 4.27 14.69 -20.49
N LEU A 161 3.98 14.58 -19.20
CA LEU A 161 2.98 15.41 -18.52
C LEU A 161 3.41 16.87 -18.42
N LEU A 162 4.73 17.15 -18.44
CA LEU A 162 5.29 18.50 -18.38
C LEU A 162 4.86 19.39 -19.55
N ARG A 163 4.37 18.81 -20.65
CA ARG A 163 3.85 19.56 -21.81
C ARG A 163 2.53 20.28 -21.51
N PHE A 164 1.78 19.84 -20.50
CA PHE A 164 0.42 20.32 -20.24
C PHE A 164 0.29 21.15 -18.98
N CYS A 165 1.28 21.07 -18.09
CA CYS A 165 1.24 21.74 -16.81
C CYS A 165 2.65 22.01 -16.29
N ASP A 166 2.80 23.08 -15.52
CA ASP A 166 4.05 23.47 -14.84
C ASP A 166 3.92 23.43 -13.30
N ARG A 167 2.77 22.92 -12.81
CA ARG A 167 2.47 22.74 -11.39
C ARG A 167 1.99 21.33 -11.13
N PHE A 168 2.70 20.65 -10.25
CA PHE A 168 2.44 19.24 -9.97
C PHE A 168 2.33 18.97 -8.48
N ILE A 169 1.40 18.11 -8.10
CA ILE A 169 1.34 17.45 -6.79
C ILE A 169 1.43 15.94 -7.04
N LEU A 170 2.51 15.33 -6.59
CA LEU A 170 2.78 13.90 -6.71
C LEU A 170 2.45 13.24 -5.38
N ILE A 171 1.35 12.48 -5.33
CA ILE A 171 0.88 11.78 -4.12
C ILE A 171 1.12 10.29 -4.27
N GLY A 172 1.71 9.64 -3.27
CA GLY A 172 1.90 8.18 -3.30
C GLY A 172 2.59 7.65 -2.07
N ASP A 173 2.94 6.39 -2.12
CA ASP A 173 3.49 5.63 -1.01
C ASP A 173 4.94 5.21 -1.32
N PRO A 174 5.95 5.81 -0.66
CA PRO A 174 7.37 5.49 -0.92
C PRO A 174 7.80 4.11 -0.39
N GLY A 175 7.03 3.52 0.51
CA GLY A 175 7.32 2.20 1.08
C GLY A 175 6.78 1.04 0.24
N GLN A 176 5.99 1.31 -0.81
CA GLN A 176 5.46 0.27 -1.69
C GLN A 176 6.39 -0.08 -2.85
N ILE A 177 5.96 -1.04 -3.67
CA ILE A 177 6.73 -1.56 -4.80
C ILE A 177 7.06 -0.43 -5.78
N PRO A 178 8.35 -0.25 -6.16
CA PRO A 178 8.76 0.75 -7.13
C PRO A 178 8.21 0.47 -8.54
N PRO A 179 8.39 1.39 -9.51
CA PRO A 179 7.93 1.18 -10.87
C PRO A 179 8.49 -0.10 -11.48
N VAL A 180 7.61 -0.94 -12.03
CA VAL A 180 8.03 -2.14 -12.74
C VAL A 180 8.39 -1.77 -14.18
N VAL A 181 9.65 -1.96 -14.56
CA VAL A 181 10.16 -1.69 -15.89
C VAL A 181 10.64 -2.99 -16.52
N SER A 182 10.08 -3.37 -17.66
CA SER A 182 10.39 -4.60 -18.37
C SER A 182 11.65 -4.50 -19.26
N ALA A 183 12.14 -3.29 -19.52
CA ALA A 183 13.36 -3.09 -20.31
C ALA A 183 14.62 -3.20 -19.43
N PRO A 184 15.77 -3.63 -19.98
CA PRO A 184 17.04 -3.63 -19.25
C PRO A 184 17.42 -2.22 -18.80
N THR A 185 17.65 -2.04 -17.50
CA THR A 185 17.87 -0.71 -16.87
C THR A 185 19.33 -0.39 -16.61
N GLN A 186 20.25 -1.38 -16.68
CA GLN A 186 21.66 -1.25 -16.29
C GLN A 186 22.36 -0.07 -16.95
N ARG A 187 22.08 0.21 -18.23
CA ARG A 187 22.67 1.34 -18.97
C ARG A 187 22.27 2.71 -18.41
N TRP A 188 21.23 2.80 -17.59
CA TRP A 188 20.73 4.04 -17.01
C TRP A 188 21.04 4.19 -15.52
N GLU A 189 21.67 3.19 -14.90
CA GLU A 189 21.98 3.23 -13.45
C GLU A 189 22.86 4.41 -13.07
N THR A 190 23.80 4.77 -13.96
CA THR A 190 24.69 5.94 -13.79
C THR A 190 24.12 7.23 -14.35
N SER A 191 22.91 7.19 -14.95
CA SER A 191 22.29 8.39 -15.51
C SER A 191 21.98 9.41 -14.42
N ARG A 192 22.19 10.67 -14.73
CA ARG A 192 21.80 11.77 -13.87
C ARG A 192 20.29 11.82 -13.65
N ASN A 193 19.50 11.43 -14.64
CA ASN A 193 18.04 11.39 -14.60
C ASN A 193 17.58 9.99 -15.02
N PRO A 194 17.66 8.99 -14.14
CA PRO A 194 17.35 7.60 -14.49
C PRO A 194 15.87 7.47 -14.85
N PRO A 195 15.53 7.12 -16.10
CA PRO A 195 14.15 7.14 -16.58
C PRO A 195 13.26 6.05 -15.97
N HIS A 196 13.87 4.99 -15.44
CA HIS A 196 13.20 3.83 -14.86
C HIS A 196 12.83 4.01 -13.38
N ARG A 197 13.45 4.97 -12.68
CA ARG A 197 13.16 5.23 -11.26
C ARG A 197 11.88 6.02 -11.08
N ALA A 198 11.33 5.97 -9.87
CA ALA A 198 10.12 6.70 -9.50
C ALA A 198 10.29 8.21 -9.71
N ALA A 199 9.29 8.83 -10.32
CA ALA A 199 9.33 10.27 -10.62
C ALA A 199 9.59 11.14 -9.38
N PRO A 200 8.94 10.92 -8.19
CA PRO A 200 9.24 11.68 -6.98
C PRO A 200 10.71 11.59 -6.56
N GLU A 201 11.30 10.39 -6.65
CA GLU A 201 12.70 10.16 -6.27
C GLU A 201 13.67 10.96 -7.15
N VAL A 202 13.45 10.95 -8.47
CA VAL A 202 14.30 11.68 -9.43
C VAL A 202 14.11 13.18 -9.28
N LEU A 203 12.89 13.66 -9.12
CA LEU A 203 12.58 15.08 -8.98
C LEU A 203 13.16 15.67 -7.69
N ARG A 204 13.01 14.97 -6.57
CA ARG A 204 13.59 15.35 -5.26
C ARG A 204 15.12 15.53 -5.35
N ALA A 205 15.80 14.71 -6.12
CA ALA A 205 17.25 14.80 -6.29
C ALA A 205 17.71 15.92 -7.25
N ARG A 206 16.79 16.58 -7.96
CA ARG A 206 17.13 17.52 -9.05
C ARG A 206 16.56 18.92 -8.93
N LEU A 207 15.43 19.05 -8.26
CA LEU A 207 14.69 20.30 -8.16
C LEU A 207 14.43 20.64 -6.70
N PRO A 208 14.30 21.93 -6.37
CA PRO A 208 13.69 22.31 -5.11
C PRO A 208 12.21 21.90 -5.18
N VAL A 209 11.84 20.94 -4.36
CA VAL A 209 10.47 20.42 -4.25
C VAL A 209 9.91 20.78 -2.88
N HIS A 210 8.60 21.02 -2.82
CA HIS A 210 7.90 21.07 -1.54
C HIS A 210 7.55 19.64 -1.10
N GLU A 211 7.97 19.29 0.10
CA GLU A 211 7.69 17.96 0.66
C GLU A 211 6.67 18.02 1.78
N ALA A 212 5.71 17.10 1.74
CA ALA A 212 4.73 16.88 2.79
C ALA A 212 4.56 15.37 3.04
N SER A 213 4.13 15.01 4.23
CA SER A 213 3.78 13.63 4.55
C SER A 213 2.41 13.56 5.21
N LEU A 214 1.62 12.54 4.86
CA LEU A 214 0.34 12.31 5.50
C LEU A 214 0.57 11.66 6.88
N PRO A 215 -0.03 12.23 7.95
CA PRO A 215 0.36 11.92 9.32
C PRO A 215 -0.33 10.68 9.90
N ALA A 216 -1.20 10.01 9.15
CA ALA A 216 -2.02 8.95 9.71
C ALA A 216 -2.29 7.80 8.75
N THR A 217 -2.52 6.63 9.31
CA THR A 217 -3.16 5.50 8.63
C THR A 217 -4.55 5.24 9.20
N TRP A 218 -5.55 5.20 8.32
CA TRP A 218 -6.92 4.84 8.66
C TRP A 218 -7.20 3.34 8.47
N ARG A 219 -6.21 2.61 7.92
CA ARG A 219 -6.32 1.19 7.64
C ARG A 219 -5.74 0.34 8.75
N LEU A 220 -4.50 0.62 9.15
CA LEU A 220 -3.74 -0.26 10.04
C LEU A 220 -4.19 -0.12 11.49
N PRO A 221 -4.32 -1.22 12.24
CA PRO A 221 -4.43 -1.21 13.69
C PRO A 221 -3.25 -0.50 14.37
N PHE A 222 -3.42 -0.15 15.63
CA PHE A 222 -2.44 0.60 16.42
C PHE A 222 -1.05 -0.06 16.43
N ASP A 223 -0.97 -1.33 16.79
CA ASP A 223 0.28 -2.08 16.89
C ASP A 223 0.93 -2.36 15.52
N THR A 224 0.14 -2.61 14.49
CA THR A 224 0.69 -2.79 13.15
C THR A 224 1.16 -1.50 12.49
N ALA A 225 0.66 -0.34 12.88
CA ALA A 225 1.22 0.93 12.44
C ALA A 225 2.68 1.08 12.88
N SER A 226 3.00 0.67 14.11
CA SER A 226 4.38 0.67 14.63
C SER A 226 5.28 -0.31 13.87
N LEU A 227 4.80 -1.51 13.54
CA LEU A 227 5.52 -2.49 12.72
C LEU A 227 5.86 -1.95 11.32
N ILE A 228 4.94 -1.22 10.72
CA ILE A 228 5.09 -0.69 9.35
C ILE A 228 5.89 0.62 9.34
N GLN A 229 6.03 1.32 10.48
CA GLN A 229 6.76 2.58 10.58
C GLN A 229 8.20 2.49 10.06
N ASP A 230 8.88 1.37 10.27
CA ASP A 230 10.28 1.18 9.87
C ASP A 230 10.53 1.18 8.35
N PHE A 231 9.46 1.12 7.54
CA PHE A 231 9.56 1.27 6.08
C PHE A 231 9.57 2.74 5.63
N TYR A 232 9.36 3.71 6.55
CA TYR A 232 9.16 5.13 6.23
C TYR A 232 10.13 6.03 6.98
N ASP A 233 10.61 7.06 6.30
CA ASP A 233 11.51 8.09 6.85
C ASP A 233 10.74 9.25 7.53
N PHE A 234 9.41 9.15 7.63
CA PHE A 234 8.55 10.14 8.26
C PHE A 234 7.57 9.48 9.23
N PRO A 235 7.19 10.16 10.34
CA PRO A 235 6.28 9.58 11.33
C PRO A 235 4.84 9.61 10.86
N PHE A 236 4.08 8.57 11.24
CA PHE A 236 2.63 8.52 11.11
C PHE A 236 2.01 7.75 12.27
N GLU A 237 0.73 7.99 12.51
CA GLU A 237 -0.03 7.37 13.60
C GLU A 237 -1.17 6.53 13.05
N SER A 238 -1.61 5.50 13.78
CA SER A 238 -2.88 4.85 13.48
C SER A 238 -4.04 5.74 13.93
N ALA A 239 -5.08 5.83 13.11
CA ALA A 239 -6.35 6.44 13.53
C ALA A 239 -7.13 5.56 14.53
N SER A 240 -6.81 4.27 14.58
CA SER A 240 -7.30 3.33 15.58
C SER A 240 -6.40 3.37 16.81
N LEU A 241 -6.99 3.41 17.98
CA LEU A 241 -6.28 3.30 19.26
C LEU A 241 -6.09 1.83 19.65
N GLU A 242 -5.24 1.60 20.65
CA GLU A 242 -4.96 0.27 21.18
C GLU A 242 -6.25 -0.42 21.64
N GLY A 243 -6.45 -1.68 21.23
CA GLY A 243 -7.62 -2.50 21.56
C GLY A 243 -8.92 -2.14 20.81
N GLU A 244 -8.90 -1.19 19.87
CA GLU A 244 -10.08 -0.91 19.03
C GLU A 244 -10.25 -1.92 17.89
N ARG A 245 -9.17 -2.58 17.45
CA ARG A 245 -9.23 -3.59 16.38
C ARG A 245 -8.56 -4.88 16.83
N SER A 246 -9.20 -6.00 16.52
CA SER A 246 -8.70 -7.34 16.82
C SER A 246 -9.41 -8.39 15.97
N VAL A 247 -8.86 -9.61 15.94
CA VAL A 247 -9.55 -10.80 15.44
C VAL A 247 -9.64 -11.80 16.57
N THR A 248 -10.85 -12.23 16.91
CA THR A 248 -11.12 -13.17 17.99
C THR A 248 -11.53 -14.53 17.44
N PHE A 249 -11.26 -15.59 18.19
CA PHE A 249 -11.48 -16.98 17.79
C PHE A 249 -12.16 -17.74 18.93
N ASP A 250 -13.01 -18.70 18.58
CA ASP A 250 -13.55 -19.64 19.54
C ASP A 250 -12.43 -20.55 20.07
N LYS A 251 -12.65 -21.13 21.26
CA LYS A 251 -11.68 -22.06 21.86
C LYS A 251 -11.44 -23.28 20.94
N VAL A 252 -10.24 -23.79 20.99
CA VAL A 252 -9.85 -24.98 20.23
C VAL A 252 -10.70 -26.18 20.65
N SER A 253 -11.47 -26.74 19.72
CA SER A 253 -12.28 -27.95 19.93
C SER A 253 -11.70 -29.18 19.23
N SER A 254 -10.68 -29.03 18.40
CA SER A 254 -10.02 -30.08 17.64
C SER A 254 -8.51 -29.86 17.59
N LYS A 255 -7.75 -30.96 17.42
CA LYS A 255 -6.28 -30.85 17.28
C LYS A 255 -5.90 -30.13 15.98
N GLY A 256 -5.18 -29.04 16.10
CA GLY A 256 -4.46 -28.34 15.02
C GLY A 256 -2.98 -28.32 15.33
N THR A 257 -2.18 -27.68 14.48
CA THR A 257 -0.77 -27.45 14.77
C THR A 257 -0.64 -26.44 15.91
N PRO A 258 0.01 -26.77 17.03
CA PRO A 258 0.06 -25.92 18.24
C PRO A 258 0.54 -24.49 17.93
N VAL A 259 1.52 -24.34 17.04
CA VAL A 259 2.09 -23.03 16.66
C VAL A 259 1.06 -22.15 15.95
N VAL A 260 0.21 -22.74 15.07
CA VAL A 260 -0.85 -22.00 14.39
C VAL A 260 -1.93 -21.56 15.39
N ASP A 261 -2.37 -22.47 16.27
CA ASP A 261 -3.38 -22.13 17.28
C ASP A 261 -2.89 -21.06 18.25
N ALA A 262 -1.62 -21.13 18.68
CA ALA A 262 -1.00 -20.09 19.53
C ALA A 262 -0.95 -18.73 18.82
N ALA A 263 -0.62 -18.71 17.54
CA ALA A 263 -0.62 -17.46 16.75
C ALA A 263 -2.04 -16.87 16.64
N LEU A 264 -3.07 -17.70 16.40
CA LEU A 264 -4.45 -17.25 16.37
C LEU A 264 -4.92 -16.75 17.76
N ASP A 265 -4.57 -17.46 18.85
CA ASP A 265 -4.91 -17.01 20.21
C ASP A 265 -4.28 -15.67 20.55
N ARG A 266 -3.09 -15.39 20.03
CA ARG A 266 -2.43 -14.08 20.19
C ARG A 266 -3.24 -12.94 19.54
N LEU A 267 -3.86 -13.17 18.39
CA LEU A 267 -4.69 -12.15 17.72
C LEU A 267 -5.91 -11.72 18.54
N ASN A 268 -6.30 -12.48 19.57
CA ASN A 268 -7.35 -12.04 20.51
C ASN A 268 -6.97 -10.77 21.30
N ARG A 269 -5.68 -10.46 21.41
CA ARG A 269 -5.17 -9.32 22.20
C ARG A 269 -4.35 -8.34 21.37
N HIS A 270 -3.74 -8.82 20.29
CA HIS A 270 -2.86 -8.05 19.40
C HIS A 270 -3.34 -8.19 17.97
N SER A 271 -3.02 -7.22 17.13
CA SER A 271 -3.33 -7.30 15.70
C SER A 271 -2.26 -8.03 14.89
N ILE A 272 -1.20 -8.51 15.54
CA ILE A 272 -0.06 -9.18 14.90
C ILE A 272 0.23 -10.50 15.60
N ALA A 273 0.47 -11.54 14.78
CA ALA A 273 0.97 -12.83 15.24
C ALA A 273 1.98 -13.39 14.24
N ARG A 274 2.80 -14.35 14.70
CA ARG A 274 3.78 -15.04 13.89
C ARG A 274 3.60 -16.55 14.00
N VAL A 275 3.77 -17.24 12.87
CA VAL A 275 3.87 -18.71 12.79
C VAL A 275 5.28 -19.04 12.34
N LEU A 276 6.06 -19.69 13.20
CA LEU A 276 7.41 -20.16 12.89
C LEU A 276 7.37 -21.61 12.46
N VAL A 277 7.92 -21.88 11.28
CA VAL A 277 8.09 -23.22 10.72
C VAL A 277 9.55 -23.60 10.92
N PRO A 278 9.86 -24.74 11.62
CA PRO A 278 11.22 -25.19 11.82
C PRO A 278 11.96 -25.46 10.50
N MET A 279 13.27 -25.32 10.49
CA MET A 279 14.09 -25.71 9.35
C MET A 279 13.89 -27.19 9.01
N PRO A 280 13.91 -27.55 7.71
CA PRO A 280 13.74 -28.94 7.30
C PRO A 280 14.93 -29.78 7.82
N THR A 281 14.64 -30.99 8.31
CA THR A 281 15.67 -31.91 8.78
C THR A 281 16.54 -32.51 7.67
N ALA A 282 16.10 -32.43 6.43
CA ALA A 282 16.83 -32.88 5.24
C ALA A 282 16.38 -32.09 4.01
N GLY A 283 17.33 -31.85 3.09
CA GLY A 283 17.08 -31.05 1.87
C GLY A 283 17.33 -29.56 2.11
N GLY A 284 17.49 -28.81 1.02
CA GLY A 284 17.63 -27.33 1.05
C GLY A 284 16.29 -26.62 0.98
N LEU A 285 16.30 -25.32 1.20
CA LEU A 285 15.14 -24.46 1.04
C LEU A 285 14.79 -24.29 -0.44
N ALA A 286 13.50 -24.18 -0.73
CA ALA A 286 12.97 -23.96 -2.07
C ALA A 286 11.96 -22.83 -2.08
N GLN A 287 11.89 -22.08 -3.16
CA GLN A 287 10.92 -20.97 -3.32
C GLN A 287 9.46 -21.42 -3.17
N SER A 288 9.17 -22.69 -3.39
CA SER A 288 7.85 -23.32 -3.23
C SER A 288 7.66 -24.03 -1.90
N ASP A 289 8.49 -23.79 -0.91
CA ASP A 289 8.58 -24.45 0.40
C ASP A 289 7.23 -25.03 0.87
N PRO A 290 7.06 -26.38 0.86
CA PRO A 290 5.78 -27.00 1.09
C PRO A 290 5.30 -26.91 2.54
N ASP A 291 6.22 -26.78 3.51
CA ASP A 291 5.87 -26.70 4.93
C ASP A 291 5.37 -25.30 5.28
N VAL A 292 6.06 -24.28 4.77
CA VAL A 292 5.63 -22.88 4.91
C VAL A 292 4.29 -22.66 4.22
N ALA A 293 4.11 -23.24 3.02
CA ALA A 293 2.84 -23.18 2.30
C ALA A 293 1.71 -23.90 3.07
N ALA A 294 2.01 -25.05 3.69
CA ALA A 294 1.05 -25.78 4.52
C ALA A 294 0.66 -24.98 5.77
N ALA A 295 1.62 -24.38 6.46
CA ALA A 295 1.36 -23.53 7.64
C ALA A 295 0.50 -22.30 7.28
N ALA A 296 0.76 -21.66 6.13
CA ALA A 296 -0.05 -20.54 5.67
C ALA A 296 -1.49 -20.96 5.33
N ALA A 297 -1.67 -22.08 4.64
CA ALA A 297 -2.99 -22.65 4.32
C ALA A 297 -3.73 -23.10 5.59
N GLU A 298 -3.04 -23.77 6.52
CA GLU A 298 -3.60 -24.21 7.80
C GLU A 298 -4.07 -23.01 8.63
N THR A 299 -3.31 -21.92 8.65
CA THR A 299 -3.71 -20.69 9.36
C THR A 299 -5.08 -20.19 8.88
N VAL A 300 -5.33 -20.20 7.57
CA VAL A 300 -6.63 -19.83 6.99
C VAL A 300 -7.73 -20.81 7.42
N VAL A 301 -7.49 -22.12 7.25
CA VAL A 301 -8.45 -23.17 7.58
C VAL A 301 -8.82 -23.13 9.07
N ARG A 302 -7.81 -23.00 9.95
CA ARG A 302 -8.01 -22.91 11.41
C ARG A 302 -8.76 -21.65 11.82
N ALA A 303 -8.45 -20.50 11.20
CA ALA A 303 -9.16 -19.25 11.47
C ALA A 303 -10.66 -19.40 11.18
N LEU A 304 -11.02 -19.99 10.04
CA LEU A 304 -12.41 -20.24 9.66
C LEU A 304 -13.07 -21.30 10.58
N ALA A 305 -12.38 -22.39 10.86
CA ALA A 305 -12.88 -23.47 11.72
C ALA A 305 -13.12 -23.00 13.18
N ARG A 306 -12.36 -21.98 13.64
CA ARG A 306 -12.51 -21.36 14.95
C ARG A 306 -13.41 -20.13 14.94
N ASN A 307 -14.32 -19.99 13.95
CA ASN A 307 -15.26 -18.88 13.83
C ASN A 307 -14.61 -17.51 14.02
N ALA A 308 -13.57 -17.22 13.26
CA ALA A 308 -12.89 -15.92 13.30
C ALA A 308 -13.87 -14.75 13.21
N LYS A 309 -13.74 -13.79 14.12
CA LYS A 309 -14.59 -12.59 14.19
C LYS A 309 -13.71 -11.35 14.32
N ALA A 310 -13.92 -10.37 13.45
CA ALA A 310 -13.21 -9.10 13.50
C ALA A 310 -13.97 -8.06 14.31
N THR A 311 -13.24 -7.28 15.07
CA THR A 311 -13.69 -6.06 15.75
C THR A 311 -12.96 -4.87 15.18
N ALA A 312 -13.68 -3.77 14.88
CA ALA A 312 -13.13 -2.49 14.49
C ALA A 312 -14.05 -1.38 15.03
N LYS A 313 -13.91 -1.08 16.32
CA LYS A 313 -14.76 -0.13 17.04
C LYS A 313 -14.71 1.28 16.45
N ASP A 314 -13.55 1.69 15.96
CA ASP A 314 -13.35 2.96 15.26
C ASP A 314 -14.15 3.08 13.94
N ARG A 315 -14.66 1.96 13.42
CA ARG A 315 -15.51 1.86 12.23
C ARG A 315 -16.95 1.43 12.53
N GLY A 316 -17.31 1.35 13.80
CA GLY A 316 -18.64 0.89 14.24
C GLY A 316 -18.85 -0.62 14.06
N ILE A 317 -17.77 -1.41 13.90
CA ILE A 317 -17.85 -2.87 13.81
C ILE A 317 -17.53 -3.46 15.18
N GLU A 318 -18.55 -3.92 15.89
CA GLU A 318 -18.35 -4.54 17.19
C GLU A 318 -17.96 -6.01 17.09
N LEU A 319 -18.58 -6.76 16.18
CA LEU A 319 -18.26 -8.16 15.93
C LEU A 319 -18.77 -8.59 14.55
N LYS A 320 -17.85 -8.83 13.63
CA LYS A 320 -18.13 -9.30 12.27
C LYS A 320 -17.53 -10.69 12.07
N LYS A 321 -18.37 -11.69 11.83
CA LYS A 321 -17.87 -13.03 11.43
C LYS A 321 -17.07 -12.92 10.12
N LEU A 322 -15.92 -13.57 10.08
CA LEU A 322 -15.09 -13.62 8.89
C LEU A 322 -15.50 -14.80 8.01
N GLU A 323 -15.82 -14.48 6.78
CA GLU A 323 -16.03 -15.45 5.71
C GLU A 323 -14.71 -15.62 4.91
N PRO A 324 -14.57 -16.67 4.08
CA PRO A 324 -13.34 -16.90 3.30
C PRO A 324 -12.86 -15.67 2.51
N GLY A 325 -13.79 -14.88 1.94
CA GLY A 325 -13.48 -13.65 1.21
C GLY A 325 -12.94 -12.51 2.08
N ASN A 326 -13.02 -12.60 3.42
CA ASN A 326 -12.45 -11.62 4.35
C ASN A 326 -11.02 -11.96 4.76
N ILE A 327 -10.50 -13.11 4.33
CA ILE A 327 -9.14 -13.58 4.61
C ILE A 327 -8.33 -13.56 3.31
N GLY A 328 -7.09 -13.11 3.38
CA GLY A 328 -6.17 -13.09 2.26
C GLY A 328 -4.84 -13.73 2.60
N VAL A 329 -4.18 -14.31 1.60
CA VAL A 329 -2.82 -14.83 1.73
C VAL A 329 -1.93 -14.13 0.70
N ALA A 330 -0.78 -13.63 1.14
CA ALA A 330 0.18 -12.98 0.26
C ALA A 330 1.56 -13.63 0.35
N ALA A 331 2.23 -13.77 -0.80
CA ALA A 331 3.59 -14.25 -0.89
C ALA A 331 4.36 -13.46 -1.96
N SER A 332 5.71 -13.46 -1.92
CA SER A 332 6.53 -12.73 -2.89
C SER A 332 6.62 -13.46 -4.23
N HIS A 333 6.64 -14.79 -4.23
CA HIS A 333 6.87 -15.61 -5.41
C HIS A 333 5.62 -16.33 -5.88
N ARG A 334 5.39 -16.37 -7.19
CA ARG A 334 4.26 -17.09 -7.81
C ARG A 334 4.26 -18.59 -7.47
N VAL A 335 5.44 -19.21 -7.38
CA VAL A 335 5.55 -20.63 -7.03
C VAL A 335 5.06 -20.88 -5.60
N MET A 336 5.32 -19.98 -4.66
CA MET A 336 4.79 -20.05 -3.31
C MET A 336 3.27 -19.87 -3.29
N VAL A 337 2.74 -18.93 -4.08
CA VAL A 337 1.28 -18.75 -4.24
C VAL A 337 0.62 -20.06 -4.70
N GLN A 338 1.19 -20.73 -5.71
CA GLN A 338 0.68 -22.02 -6.19
C GLN A 338 0.82 -23.13 -5.14
N SER A 339 1.92 -23.15 -4.39
CA SER A 339 2.13 -24.09 -3.30
C SER A 339 1.05 -23.92 -2.23
N VAL A 340 0.77 -22.70 -1.77
CA VAL A 340 -0.31 -22.42 -0.81
C VAL A 340 -1.67 -22.82 -1.37
N LEU A 341 -2.00 -22.47 -2.61
CA LEU A 341 -3.26 -22.88 -3.27
C LEU A 341 -3.42 -24.39 -3.31
N SER A 342 -2.34 -25.14 -3.54
CA SER A 342 -2.38 -26.61 -3.55
C SER A 342 -2.72 -27.21 -2.19
N LYS A 343 -2.37 -26.53 -1.09
CA LYS A 343 -2.61 -26.96 0.30
C LYS A 343 -3.98 -26.55 0.84
N LEU A 344 -4.61 -25.53 0.23
CA LEU A 344 -5.97 -25.16 0.61
C LEU A 344 -7.00 -26.23 0.20
N PRO A 345 -8.00 -26.52 1.04
CA PRO A 345 -9.16 -27.32 0.67
C PRO A 345 -9.84 -26.82 -0.61
N SER A 346 -10.38 -27.70 -1.40
CA SER A 346 -10.97 -27.39 -2.72
C SER A 346 -12.13 -26.39 -2.64
N ASP A 347 -12.93 -26.44 -1.59
CA ASP A 347 -14.05 -25.57 -1.30
C ASP A 347 -13.63 -24.14 -0.92
N LEU A 348 -12.40 -23.94 -0.45
CA LEU A 348 -11.84 -22.62 -0.14
C LEU A 348 -11.05 -22.01 -1.31
N ARG A 349 -10.64 -22.82 -2.29
CA ARG A 349 -9.92 -22.31 -3.48
C ARG A 349 -10.84 -21.40 -4.29
N GLY A 350 -10.37 -20.19 -4.57
CA GLY A 350 -11.16 -19.18 -5.28
C GLY A 350 -12.04 -18.31 -4.37
N LEU A 351 -12.37 -18.74 -3.16
CA LEU A 351 -13.04 -17.92 -2.16
C LEU A 351 -12.02 -17.12 -1.34
N VAL A 352 -10.91 -17.73 -0.95
CA VAL A 352 -9.77 -17.04 -0.32
C VAL A 352 -8.85 -16.53 -1.41
N LYS A 353 -8.56 -15.24 -1.42
CA LYS A 353 -7.59 -14.67 -2.36
C LYS A 353 -6.18 -15.00 -1.89
N VAL A 354 -5.44 -15.76 -2.72
CA VAL A 354 -4.01 -16.04 -2.56
C VAL A 354 -3.29 -15.45 -3.77
N ASP A 355 -2.38 -14.49 -3.57
CA ASP A 355 -1.73 -13.82 -4.71
C ASP A 355 -0.39 -13.19 -4.31
N THR A 356 0.35 -12.67 -5.31
CA THR A 356 1.61 -11.95 -5.08
C THR A 356 1.38 -10.53 -4.56
N ALA A 357 2.42 -9.94 -3.99
CA ALA A 357 2.40 -8.57 -3.47
C ALA A 357 1.87 -7.57 -4.50
N GLU A 358 2.30 -7.67 -5.76
CA GLU A 358 1.86 -6.79 -6.85
C GLU A 358 0.35 -6.83 -7.08
N ARG A 359 -0.24 -8.01 -6.97
CA ARG A 359 -1.69 -8.20 -7.13
C ARG A 359 -2.51 -7.88 -5.88
N TRP A 360 -1.83 -7.67 -4.76
CA TRP A 360 -2.42 -7.15 -3.54
C TRP A 360 -2.43 -5.63 -3.46
N GLN A 361 -1.76 -4.92 -4.37
CA GLN A 361 -1.80 -3.46 -4.40
C GLN A 361 -3.25 -2.95 -4.58
N GLY A 362 -3.64 -1.99 -3.73
CA GLY A 362 -5.00 -1.44 -3.73
C GLY A 362 -6.08 -2.30 -3.07
N LEU A 363 -5.78 -3.54 -2.71
CA LEU A 363 -6.72 -4.45 -2.03
C LEU A 363 -6.46 -4.50 -0.52
N GLU A 364 -7.45 -4.97 0.24
CA GLU A 364 -7.35 -5.16 1.69
C GLU A 364 -8.31 -6.25 2.17
N ARG A 365 -8.01 -6.85 3.34
CA ARG A 365 -8.83 -7.86 4.00
C ARG A 365 -8.85 -7.60 5.51
N GLU A 366 -9.81 -8.20 6.20
CA GLU A 366 -9.86 -8.15 7.66
C GLU A 366 -8.66 -8.87 8.29
N LEU A 367 -8.37 -10.07 7.80
CA LEU A 367 -7.23 -10.89 8.22
C LEU A 367 -6.31 -11.18 7.04
N MET A 368 -5.02 -10.89 7.20
CA MET A 368 -3.99 -11.26 6.22
C MET A 368 -3.04 -12.30 6.79
N VAL A 369 -2.73 -13.32 5.99
CA VAL A 369 -1.65 -14.26 6.21
C VAL A 369 -0.54 -13.95 5.21
N VAL A 370 0.65 -13.65 5.69
CA VAL A 370 1.77 -13.21 4.86
C VAL A 370 2.92 -14.19 4.99
N VAL A 371 3.34 -14.78 3.88
CA VAL A 371 4.57 -15.55 3.84
C VAL A 371 5.74 -14.57 3.75
N HIS A 372 6.62 -14.59 4.76
CA HIS A 372 7.79 -13.70 4.79
C HIS A 372 8.70 -14.01 3.58
N PRO A 373 9.20 -12.99 2.85
CA PRO A 373 9.99 -13.19 1.62
C PRO A 373 11.19 -14.11 1.79
N LEU A 374 11.85 -14.05 2.93
CA LEU A 374 13.06 -14.82 3.23
C LEU A 374 12.80 -16.24 3.75
N SER A 375 11.54 -16.66 3.90
CA SER A 375 11.20 -17.98 4.48
C SER A 375 11.81 -19.17 3.73
N SER A 376 12.07 -19.01 2.44
CA SER A 376 12.52 -20.10 1.56
C SER A 376 13.92 -19.82 0.98
N MET A 377 14.72 -18.97 1.63
CA MET A 377 15.99 -18.47 1.14
C MET A 377 17.12 -18.69 2.17
N GLU A 378 18.13 -19.41 1.76
CA GLU A 378 19.40 -19.48 2.51
C GLU A 378 20.30 -18.25 2.21
N ASN A 379 20.30 -17.84 0.93
CA ASN A 379 21.10 -16.71 0.44
C ASN A 379 20.17 -15.72 -0.29
N PRO A 380 19.55 -14.77 0.41
CA PRO A 380 18.61 -13.83 -0.20
C PRO A 380 19.33 -12.87 -1.16
N GLY A 381 18.76 -12.70 -2.34
CA GLY A 381 19.20 -11.75 -3.34
C GLY A 381 18.61 -10.36 -3.18
N GLU A 382 18.94 -9.45 -4.09
CA GLU A 382 18.39 -8.09 -4.11
C GLU A 382 16.86 -8.09 -4.21
N PHE A 383 16.29 -9.01 -4.98
CA PHE A 383 14.84 -9.16 -5.12
C PHE A 383 14.14 -9.52 -3.80
N ASP A 384 14.75 -10.38 -2.99
CA ASP A 384 14.18 -10.89 -1.75
C ASP A 384 14.31 -9.86 -0.62
N LEU A 385 15.40 -9.08 -0.65
CA LEU A 385 15.66 -7.98 0.27
C LEU A 385 14.94 -6.68 -0.12
N GLU A 386 14.32 -6.61 -1.31
CA GLU A 386 13.51 -5.46 -1.69
C GLU A 386 12.25 -5.41 -0.81
N THR A 387 12.10 -4.36 -0.01
CA THR A 387 11.12 -4.28 1.06
C THR A 387 9.72 -3.79 0.65
N GLY A 388 9.56 -3.24 -0.55
CA GLY A 388 8.25 -2.77 -1.01
C GLY A 388 7.22 -3.89 -1.07
N ARG A 389 7.63 -5.12 -1.41
CA ARG A 389 6.75 -6.29 -1.39
C ARG A 389 6.32 -6.66 0.02
N LEU A 390 7.27 -6.71 0.96
CA LEU A 390 6.97 -6.99 2.37
C LEU A 390 6.04 -5.91 2.94
N CYS A 391 6.34 -4.64 2.70
CA CYS A 391 5.49 -3.52 3.11
C CYS A 391 4.06 -3.63 2.54
N VAL A 392 3.92 -3.92 1.23
CA VAL A 392 2.61 -4.13 0.61
C VAL A 392 1.88 -5.27 1.30
N MET A 393 2.48 -6.45 1.42
CA MET A 393 1.83 -7.63 2.01
C MET A 393 1.42 -7.38 3.45
N ALA A 394 2.33 -6.87 4.27
CA ALA A 394 2.11 -6.64 5.69
C ALA A 394 1.15 -5.47 6.00
N SER A 395 0.79 -4.65 5.02
CA SER A 395 -0.10 -3.50 5.19
C SER A 395 -1.49 -3.67 4.56
N ARG A 396 -1.89 -4.91 4.20
CA ARG A 396 -3.21 -5.17 3.55
C ARG A 396 -4.31 -5.61 4.52
N HIS A 397 -3.98 -5.81 5.79
CA HIS A 397 -4.98 -6.16 6.80
C HIS A 397 -5.68 -4.93 7.38
N GLN A 398 -6.86 -5.14 7.94
CA GLN A 398 -7.64 -4.14 8.65
C GLN A 398 -7.72 -4.43 10.16
N SER A 399 -7.69 -5.72 10.54
CA SER A 399 -7.88 -6.15 11.93
C SER A 399 -6.83 -7.14 12.42
N GLY A 400 -6.24 -7.96 11.55
CA GLY A 400 -5.27 -8.96 11.95
C GLY A 400 -4.24 -9.30 10.88
N LEU A 401 -3.00 -9.52 11.31
CA LEU A 401 -1.86 -9.96 10.49
C LEU A 401 -1.22 -11.20 11.11
N VAL A 402 -1.09 -12.27 10.32
CA VAL A 402 -0.25 -13.43 10.67
C VAL A 402 0.92 -13.48 9.70
N VAL A 403 2.14 -13.41 10.21
CA VAL A 403 3.35 -13.60 9.42
C VAL A 403 3.84 -15.04 9.57
N VAL A 404 3.89 -15.77 8.47
CA VAL A 404 4.41 -17.13 8.41
C VAL A 404 5.84 -17.10 7.90
N GLY A 405 6.77 -17.65 8.63
CA GLY A 405 8.18 -17.68 8.28
C GLY A 405 8.91 -18.88 8.86
N ARG A 406 10.10 -19.17 8.32
CA ARG A 406 11.00 -20.15 8.91
C ARG A 406 11.81 -19.53 10.07
N ASP A 407 12.23 -20.35 11.01
CA ASP A 407 12.95 -19.93 12.21
C ASP A 407 14.37 -19.39 11.95
N HIS A 408 14.99 -19.77 10.80
CA HIS A 408 16.33 -19.30 10.41
C HIS A 408 16.40 -17.83 9.94
N ILE A 409 15.27 -17.16 9.73
CA ILE A 409 15.25 -15.82 9.14
C ILE A 409 16.08 -14.82 9.97
N GLY A 410 16.00 -14.89 11.30
CA GLY A 410 16.79 -14.04 12.19
C GLY A 410 18.28 -14.22 11.95
N ASP A 411 18.76 -15.47 12.01
CA ASP A 411 20.17 -15.81 11.82
C ASP A 411 20.65 -15.43 10.40
N THR A 412 19.82 -15.66 9.38
CA THR A 412 20.13 -15.24 8.01
C THR A 412 20.33 -13.73 7.91
N LEU A 413 19.43 -12.95 8.49
CA LEU A 413 19.52 -11.49 8.51
C LEU A 413 20.77 -11.02 9.26
N ASP A 414 21.14 -11.66 10.37
CA ASP A 414 22.32 -11.30 11.16
C ASP A 414 23.62 -11.69 10.46
N GLY A 415 23.61 -12.75 9.66
CA GLY A 415 24.76 -13.22 8.89
C GLY A 415 25.13 -12.34 7.68
N ILE A 416 24.20 -11.48 7.18
CA ILE A 416 24.48 -10.62 6.03
C ILE A 416 25.20 -9.36 6.48
N LEU A 417 26.38 -9.10 5.92
CA LEU A 417 27.14 -7.86 6.18
C LEU A 417 26.58 -6.71 5.34
N PRO A 418 26.08 -5.62 5.96
CA PRO A 418 25.58 -4.49 5.21
C PRO A 418 26.71 -3.65 4.63
N SER A 419 26.58 -3.22 3.39
CA SER A 419 27.35 -2.12 2.83
C SER A 419 26.63 -0.79 3.11
N ALA A 420 27.34 0.25 3.50
CA ALA A 420 26.73 1.54 3.78
C ALA A 420 26.35 2.33 2.53
N THR A 421 27.09 2.13 1.44
CA THR A 421 26.93 2.87 0.18
C THR A 421 27.21 1.98 -1.01
N GLN A 422 26.48 2.25 -2.10
CA GLN A 422 26.80 1.66 -3.41
C GLN A 422 27.98 2.40 -4.06
N PRO A 423 28.66 1.78 -5.04
CA PRO A 423 29.58 2.49 -5.91
C PRO A 423 28.95 3.79 -6.44
N LEU A 424 29.75 4.84 -6.58
CA LEU A 424 29.31 6.16 -7.03
C LEU A 424 28.44 6.95 -6.04
N GLY A 425 28.51 6.63 -4.74
CA GLY A 425 27.84 7.38 -3.67
C GLY A 425 26.31 7.27 -3.65
N ARG A 426 25.74 6.23 -4.25
CA ARG A 426 24.33 5.95 -4.19
C ARG A 426 23.99 5.11 -2.95
N PRO A 427 22.81 5.30 -2.33
CA PRO A 427 22.36 4.43 -1.24
C PRO A 427 22.31 2.98 -1.72
N ASP A 428 22.85 2.08 -0.93
CA ASP A 428 22.75 0.65 -1.17
C ASP A 428 21.34 0.16 -0.85
N ALA A 429 20.60 -0.27 -1.88
CA ALA A 429 19.25 -0.78 -1.74
C ALA A 429 19.21 -2.07 -0.90
N VAL A 430 20.22 -2.93 -1.02
CA VAL A 430 20.37 -4.17 -0.25
C VAL A 430 20.54 -3.85 1.24
N SER A 431 21.44 -2.93 1.59
CA SER A 431 21.66 -2.52 2.98
C SER A 431 20.43 -1.85 3.59
N ARG A 432 19.68 -1.06 2.81
CA ARG A 432 18.41 -0.48 3.25
C ARG A 432 17.39 -1.58 3.52
N GLY A 433 17.23 -2.50 2.57
CA GLY A 433 16.35 -3.65 2.68
C GLY A 433 16.66 -4.51 3.89
N LEU A 434 17.94 -4.84 4.08
CA LEU A 434 18.42 -5.62 5.22
C LEU A 434 18.05 -4.96 6.57
N ARG A 435 18.28 -3.64 6.72
CA ARG A 435 17.89 -2.92 7.95
C ARG A 435 16.38 -2.99 8.20
N GLN A 436 15.58 -2.81 7.18
CA GLN A 436 14.11 -2.85 7.28
C GLN A 436 13.60 -4.25 7.61
N HIS A 437 14.15 -5.30 6.99
CA HIS A 437 13.81 -6.69 7.35
C HIS A 437 14.20 -7.04 8.78
N ARG A 438 15.37 -6.60 9.25
CA ARG A 438 15.81 -6.79 10.65
C ARG A 438 14.85 -6.09 11.62
N ALA A 439 14.52 -4.83 11.37
CA ALA A 439 13.59 -4.08 12.22
C ALA A 439 12.22 -4.76 12.28
N PHE A 440 11.67 -5.14 11.10
CA PHE A 440 10.41 -5.86 11.00
C PHE A 440 10.43 -7.19 11.78
N TRP A 441 11.46 -8.01 11.57
CA TRP A 441 11.59 -9.30 12.25
C TRP A 441 11.77 -9.14 13.75
N SER A 442 12.64 -8.24 14.20
CA SER A 442 12.84 -7.92 15.61
C SER A 442 11.57 -7.40 16.31
N HIS A 443 10.71 -6.66 15.57
CA HIS A 443 9.43 -6.21 16.11
C HIS A 443 8.48 -7.39 16.37
N LEU A 444 8.46 -8.39 15.48
CA LEU A 444 7.70 -9.62 15.67
C LEU A 444 8.20 -10.41 16.89
N ASP A 445 9.53 -10.51 17.11
CA ASP A 445 10.14 -11.21 18.24
C ASP A 445 9.80 -10.55 19.58
N LYS A 446 9.97 -9.22 19.70
CA LYS A 446 9.63 -8.47 20.91
C LYS A 446 8.15 -8.60 21.27
N GLY A 447 7.31 -8.62 20.29
CA GLY A 447 5.90 -8.84 20.49
C GLY A 447 5.60 -10.18 21.18
N GLU A 448 6.34 -11.24 20.94
CA GLU A 448 6.13 -12.56 21.56
C GLU A 448 6.61 -12.62 23.02
N GLN A 449 7.63 -11.84 23.39
CA GLN A 449 8.16 -11.82 24.76
C GLN A 449 7.27 -11.03 25.74
N SER A 450 6.35 -10.22 25.24
CA SER A 450 5.47 -9.35 26.03
C SER A 450 4.09 -9.97 26.34
N GLY A 451 3.84 -11.19 25.94
CA GLY A 451 2.59 -11.94 26.16
C GLY A 451 2.78 -13.09 27.10
#